data_abbffbecd099518fe2335faf1f27e18f
#
_entry.id   abbffbecd099518fe2335faf1f27e18f
#
_cell.length_a   1.000
_cell.length_b   1.000
_cell.length_c   1.000
_cell.angle_alpha   90.00
_cell.angle_beta   90.00
_cell.angle_gamma   90.00
#
_symmetry.space_group_name_H-M   'P 1'
#
loop_
_entity.id
_entity.type
_entity.pdbx_description
1 polymer ?
#
loop_
_entity_poly.entity_id
_entity_poly.type
_entity_poly.pdbx_seq_one_letter_code
_entity_poly.pdbx_strand_id
1 'polypeptide(L)'
;MVHPAKPVKRKQSTLDAPVSPPPLRRKVQSTTTPNAVASFFTPTSQKPPEKIIWQERAPNDDTPSTLLVGKYEAAHDSVPALNQLEDKKQKVAAFDFDSTLIETASGKKFASDSQDWKWWHPSVPATLRKLYLEDGYKLVVISNQGGVSLKPDTKAPKAHTSKVASFKAKVSAVFNQLDLPISIYAATEKDLYRKPRTGMWTELLDDYDIQPDLEQCIFVGDAGGRHADGGKPKDFSCSDRNFAQNVGIKFQTPEEFFLQEPPRPFTRTLEPSDYLPDSAAEATTPFTKKQDLDVVILCGSPGAGKSTFYWKQLEPLGYARVNQDILKTKRDRCIKVAGEYLKEGKSVVIDNTNADAEVRGKWVELAAKHSVPIRCVWFTAAPQICEHNNVVRALNNAMNPEERTILPTIAFRTFSSRYKQPKLSEGFQDITEIDFKFDGTEAERAIWLRHWT
;
A
#
# COMPACT_ATOMS: atom_id res chain seq x y z
N MET A 1 -60.43 -8.77 -49.65
CA MET A 1 -61.66 -8.92 -48.89
C MET A 1 -61.36 -9.71 -47.66
N VAL A 2 -61.22 -9.03 -46.53
CA VAL A 2 -60.95 -9.65 -45.22
C VAL A 2 -62.00 -9.15 -44.30
N HIS A 3 -62.83 -10.05 -43.76
CA HIS A 3 -63.91 -9.76 -42.83
C HIS A 3 -63.34 -9.60 -41.40
N PRO A 4 -63.88 -8.67 -40.59
CA PRO A 4 -63.47 -8.51 -39.20
C PRO A 4 -64.22 -9.47 -38.27
N ALA A 5 -63.51 -10.00 -37.29
CA ALA A 5 -64.03 -10.90 -36.23
C ALA A 5 -64.84 -10.12 -35.18
N LYS A 6 -65.96 -10.70 -34.76
CA LYS A 6 -66.90 -10.19 -33.74
C LYS A 6 -66.35 -10.40 -32.31
N PRO A 7 -66.67 -9.54 -31.35
CA PRO A 7 -66.25 -9.68 -29.96
C PRO A 7 -67.09 -10.71 -29.21
N VAL A 8 -66.38 -11.54 -28.40
CA VAL A 8 -66.99 -12.55 -27.50
C VAL A 8 -67.45 -11.88 -26.23
N LYS A 9 -68.74 -11.95 -25.90
CA LYS A 9 -69.33 -11.50 -24.63
C LYS A 9 -68.96 -12.48 -23.50
N ARG A 10 -68.32 -12.00 -22.46
CA ARG A 10 -68.15 -12.69 -21.18
C ARG A 10 -69.47 -12.77 -20.42
N LYS A 11 -69.89 -13.98 -20.05
CA LYS A 11 -71.00 -14.21 -19.13
C LYS A 11 -70.57 -13.85 -17.70
N GLN A 12 -71.34 -13.00 -17.03
CA GLN A 12 -71.30 -12.83 -15.59
C GLN A 12 -71.91 -14.06 -14.92
N SER A 13 -71.19 -14.72 -14.03
CA SER A 13 -71.70 -15.70 -13.09
C SER A 13 -71.83 -15.06 -11.72
N THR A 14 -73.06 -14.84 -11.31
CA THR A 14 -73.41 -14.56 -9.92
C THR A 14 -73.36 -15.85 -9.13
N LEU A 15 -72.49 -15.93 -8.14
CA LEU A 15 -72.63 -16.85 -7.02
C LEU A 15 -72.04 -16.17 -5.80
N ASP A 16 -72.92 -15.64 -4.95
CA ASP A 16 -72.65 -15.26 -3.57
C ASP A 16 -72.33 -16.52 -2.76
N ALA A 17 -71.05 -16.70 -2.40
CA ALA A 17 -70.64 -17.62 -1.35
C ALA A 17 -69.90 -16.81 -0.28
N PRO A 18 -70.17 -17.00 1.00
CA PRO A 18 -69.52 -16.25 2.09
C PRO A 18 -68.04 -16.59 2.11
N VAL A 19 -67.24 -15.57 1.92
CA VAL A 19 -65.77 -15.67 2.01
C VAL A 19 -65.41 -15.85 3.48
N SER A 20 -64.84 -17.01 3.85
CA SER A 20 -64.31 -17.25 5.17
C SER A 20 -63.18 -16.26 5.46
N PRO A 21 -63.11 -15.66 6.64
CA PRO A 21 -62.04 -14.76 7.00
C PRO A 21 -60.71 -15.53 6.96
N PRO A 22 -59.61 -14.89 6.53
CA PRO A 22 -58.29 -15.52 6.48
C PRO A 22 -57.87 -16.01 7.88
N PRO A 23 -57.17 -17.13 8.00
CA PRO A 23 -56.75 -17.67 9.29
C PRO A 23 -55.93 -16.64 10.05
N LEU A 24 -56.31 -16.35 11.29
CA LEU A 24 -55.54 -15.52 12.21
C LEU A 24 -54.12 -16.08 12.34
N ARG A 25 -53.14 -15.35 11.83
CA ARG A 25 -51.72 -15.67 12.08
C ARG A 25 -51.50 -15.64 13.60
N ARG A 26 -51.14 -16.81 14.16
CA ARG A 26 -50.66 -16.89 15.53
C ARG A 26 -49.52 -15.87 15.66
N LYS A 27 -49.65 -14.89 16.56
CA LYS A 27 -48.56 -14.07 17.03
C LYS A 27 -47.51 -15.00 17.61
N VAL A 28 -46.42 -15.25 16.90
CA VAL A 28 -45.22 -15.80 17.47
C VAL A 28 -44.75 -14.76 18.47
N GLN A 29 -44.80 -15.06 19.75
CA GLN A 29 -44.16 -14.21 20.76
C GLN A 29 -42.67 -14.22 20.45
N SER A 30 -42.19 -13.08 20.01
CA SER A 30 -40.76 -12.84 19.83
C SER A 30 -40.10 -12.93 21.21
N THR A 31 -39.27 -13.91 21.40
CA THR A 31 -38.36 -14.03 22.57
C THR A 31 -37.13 -13.15 22.42
N THR A 32 -37.27 -11.96 21.79
CA THR A 32 -36.23 -10.96 21.77
C THR A 32 -36.11 -10.38 23.18
N THR A 33 -35.00 -10.73 23.84
CA THR A 33 -34.61 -10.06 25.09
C THR A 33 -34.46 -8.55 24.85
N PRO A 34 -34.76 -7.68 25.84
CA PRO A 34 -34.64 -6.24 25.70
C PRO A 34 -33.29 -5.71 25.19
N ASN A 35 -32.22 -6.51 25.29
CA ASN A 35 -30.89 -6.19 24.83
C ASN A 35 -30.64 -6.48 23.32
N ALA A 36 -31.61 -7.02 22.60
CA ALA A 36 -31.48 -7.33 21.16
C ALA A 36 -32.09 -6.25 20.24
N VAL A 37 -32.45 -5.10 20.77
CA VAL A 37 -32.79 -3.94 19.93
C VAL A 37 -31.51 -3.43 19.33
N ALA A 38 -31.34 -3.63 18.01
CA ALA A 38 -30.16 -3.19 17.32
C ALA A 38 -29.92 -1.69 17.62
N SER A 39 -28.69 -1.33 17.97
CA SER A 39 -28.27 0.05 18.34
C SER A 39 -28.63 1.09 17.27
N PHE A 40 -28.95 0.64 16.07
CA PHE A 40 -29.48 1.45 14.97
C PHE A 40 -30.79 2.14 15.27
N PHE A 41 -31.70 1.51 16.06
CA PHE A 41 -33.01 2.08 16.44
C PHE A 41 -32.99 2.90 17.73
N THR A 42 -31.82 2.96 18.40
CA THR A 42 -31.69 3.77 19.62
C THR A 42 -31.50 5.24 19.22
N PRO A 43 -32.31 6.20 19.70
CA PRO A 43 -32.09 7.63 19.48
C PRO A 43 -30.65 8.02 19.89
N THR A 44 -30.04 8.94 19.16
CA THR A 44 -28.64 9.36 19.40
C THR A 44 -28.42 9.85 20.84
N SER A 45 -29.44 10.43 21.46
CA SER A 45 -29.42 10.87 22.87
C SER A 45 -29.41 9.74 23.90
N GLN A 46 -29.74 8.50 23.50
CA GLN A 46 -29.77 7.31 24.36
C GLN A 46 -28.68 6.30 24.03
N LYS A 47 -27.83 6.58 23.03
CA LYS A 47 -26.67 5.75 22.75
C LYS A 47 -25.61 5.97 23.85
N PRO A 48 -25.06 4.90 24.42
CA PRO A 48 -23.93 5.05 25.31
C PRO A 48 -22.80 5.82 24.59
N PRO A 49 -22.02 6.62 25.31
CA PRO A 49 -20.89 7.34 24.71
C PRO A 49 -19.98 6.38 23.96
N GLU A 50 -19.49 6.82 22.82
CA GLU A 50 -18.55 6.02 22.02
C GLU A 50 -17.25 5.87 22.81
N LYS A 51 -16.87 4.64 23.12
CA LYS A 51 -15.66 4.32 23.90
C LYS A 51 -14.37 4.45 23.09
N ILE A 52 -14.44 4.77 21.79
CA ILE A 52 -13.29 4.97 20.94
C ILE A 52 -13.14 6.44 20.60
N ILE A 53 -11.99 7.00 20.91
CA ILE A 53 -11.57 8.32 20.45
C ILE A 53 -10.91 8.17 19.09
N TRP A 54 -11.51 8.77 18.06
CA TRP A 54 -10.99 8.73 16.69
C TRP A 54 -10.24 10.01 16.34
N GLN A 55 -9.09 9.82 15.67
CA GLN A 55 -8.25 10.89 15.13
C GLN A 55 -7.87 10.57 13.69
N GLU A 56 -7.73 11.60 12.86
CA GLU A 56 -7.25 11.50 11.49
C GLU A 56 -5.94 12.26 11.37
N ARG A 57 -4.91 11.64 10.81
CA ARG A 57 -3.56 12.22 10.71
C ARG A 57 -3.08 12.23 9.28
N ALA A 58 -2.34 13.28 8.95
CA ALA A 58 -1.66 13.46 7.67
C ALA A 58 -0.17 13.11 7.80
N PRO A 59 0.47 12.68 6.70
CA PRO A 59 1.93 12.46 6.66
C PRO A 59 2.76 13.73 6.91
N ASN A 60 2.20 14.89 6.59
CA ASN A 60 2.76 16.23 6.80
C ASN A 60 1.63 17.28 6.72
N ASP A 61 1.95 18.54 7.04
CA ASP A 61 0.98 19.63 7.10
C ASP A 61 0.33 19.98 5.76
N ASP A 62 0.96 19.66 4.65
CA ASP A 62 0.51 20.02 3.29
C ASP A 62 -0.35 18.93 2.62
N THR A 63 -0.51 17.77 3.26
CA THR A 63 -1.22 16.62 2.68
C THR A 63 -2.50 16.28 3.42
N PRO A 64 -3.52 15.73 2.72
CA PRO A 64 -4.72 15.22 3.38
C PRO A 64 -4.41 14.09 4.36
N SER A 65 -5.26 13.91 5.35
CA SER A 65 -5.16 12.79 6.30
C SER A 65 -5.27 11.45 5.58
N THR A 66 -4.39 10.52 5.97
CA THR A 66 -4.26 9.18 5.38
C THR A 66 -4.12 8.08 6.42
N LEU A 67 -3.99 8.45 7.70
CA LEU A 67 -3.99 7.56 8.83
C LEU A 67 -5.20 7.81 9.71
N LEU A 68 -5.96 6.74 10.00
CA LEU A 68 -7.03 6.75 10.98
C LEU A 68 -6.55 6.07 12.26
N VAL A 69 -6.61 6.79 13.36
CA VAL A 69 -6.24 6.29 14.70
C VAL A 69 -7.48 6.19 15.56
N GLY A 70 -7.66 5.05 16.21
CA GLY A 70 -8.73 4.84 17.19
C GLY A 70 -8.15 4.33 18.51
N LYS A 71 -8.42 5.01 19.61
CA LYS A 71 -8.00 4.60 20.97
C LYS A 71 -9.23 4.21 21.76
N TYR A 72 -9.30 2.96 22.19
CA TYR A 72 -10.40 2.42 22.99
C TYR A 72 -10.05 2.49 24.47
N GLU A 73 -10.95 3.10 25.22
CA GLU A 73 -10.88 3.15 26.69
C GLU A 73 -11.83 2.08 27.25
N ALA A 74 -11.24 1.08 27.93
CA ALA A 74 -12.02 0.07 28.62
C ALA A 74 -12.84 0.67 29.80
N ALA A 75 -13.96 0.03 30.17
CA ALA A 75 -14.74 0.49 31.31
C ALA A 75 -13.92 0.38 32.60
N HIS A 76 -13.94 1.44 33.42
CA HIS A 76 -13.18 1.51 34.69
C HIS A 76 -13.46 0.35 35.65
N ASP A 77 -14.66 -0.24 35.57
CA ASP A 77 -15.08 -1.35 36.46
C ASP A 77 -14.54 -2.72 36.04
N SER A 78 -14.03 -2.83 34.80
CA SER A 78 -13.59 -4.12 34.24
C SER A 78 -12.19 -4.53 34.71
N VAL A 79 -11.33 -3.54 35.13
CA VAL A 79 -9.95 -3.83 35.56
C VAL A 79 -9.42 -2.77 36.54
N PRO A 80 -9.47 -3.03 37.84
CA PRO A 80 -9.20 -2.04 38.91
C PRO A 80 -7.76 -1.48 39.01
N ALA A 81 -6.82 -1.83 38.19
CA ALA A 81 -5.42 -1.37 38.27
C ALA A 81 -4.82 -0.97 36.92
N LEU A 82 -5.63 -0.73 35.89
CA LEU A 82 -5.14 -0.57 34.50
C LEU A 82 -4.32 0.71 34.30
N ASN A 83 -4.70 1.82 34.90
CA ASN A 83 -4.01 3.11 34.70
C ASN A 83 -2.58 3.13 35.25
N GLN A 84 -2.30 2.34 36.33
CA GLN A 84 -0.95 2.21 36.89
C GLN A 84 -0.07 1.20 36.12
N LEU A 85 -0.68 0.30 35.34
CA LEU A 85 0.02 -0.69 34.52
C LEU A 85 0.36 -0.15 33.12
N GLU A 86 -0.43 0.79 32.59
CA GLU A 86 -0.23 1.37 31.27
C GLU A 86 1.12 2.10 31.15
N ASP A 87 1.46 2.93 32.13
CA ASP A 87 2.69 3.74 32.12
C ASP A 87 3.99 2.91 32.21
N LYS A 88 3.88 1.61 32.52
CA LYS A 88 5.05 0.73 32.70
C LYS A 88 5.23 -0.29 31.57
N LYS A 89 4.30 -0.36 30.60
CA LYS A 89 4.39 -1.37 29.55
C LYS A 89 5.40 -0.96 28.48
N GLN A 90 6.58 -1.55 28.56
CA GLN A 90 7.68 -1.34 27.60
C GLN A 90 7.67 -2.31 26.42
N LYS A 91 6.72 -3.26 26.37
CA LYS A 91 6.62 -4.24 25.30
C LYS A 91 5.26 -4.19 24.61
N VAL A 92 5.30 -4.31 23.31
CA VAL A 92 4.13 -4.13 22.44
C VAL A 92 3.81 -5.46 21.75
N ALA A 93 2.55 -5.89 21.84
CA ALA A 93 1.99 -6.91 21.00
C ALA A 93 1.13 -6.25 19.93
N ALA A 94 1.65 -6.17 18.72
CA ALA A 94 1.01 -5.56 17.58
C ALA A 94 0.39 -6.64 16.68
N PHE A 95 -0.79 -6.36 16.14
CA PHE A 95 -1.57 -7.30 15.33
C PHE A 95 -2.06 -6.63 14.04
N ASP A 96 -2.07 -7.36 12.92
CA ASP A 96 -2.96 -6.96 11.85
C ASP A 96 -4.42 -7.20 12.25
N PHE A 97 -5.36 -6.61 11.52
CA PHE A 97 -6.78 -6.67 11.87
C PHE A 97 -7.53 -7.79 11.13
N ASP A 98 -7.65 -7.64 9.81
CA ASP A 98 -8.38 -8.58 8.96
C ASP A 98 -7.53 -9.84 8.72
N SER A 99 -8.13 -11.04 8.76
CA SER A 99 -7.48 -12.36 8.67
C SER A 99 -6.43 -12.64 9.77
N THR A 100 -6.38 -11.82 10.81
CA THR A 100 -5.48 -12.00 11.97
C THR A 100 -6.24 -12.00 13.29
N LEU A 101 -6.91 -10.91 13.65
CA LEU A 101 -7.78 -10.88 14.82
C LEU A 101 -9.20 -11.30 14.48
N ILE A 102 -9.68 -10.89 13.32
CA ILE A 102 -11.03 -11.17 12.82
C ILE A 102 -11.00 -11.70 11.39
N GLU A 103 -12.08 -12.39 11.02
CA GLU A 103 -12.39 -12.74 9.63
C GLU A 103 -13.86 -12.46 9.33
N THR A 104 -14.29 -12.54 8.07
CA THR A 104 -15.70 -12.35 7.71
C THR A 104 -16.55 -13.49 8.22
N ALA A 105 -17.67 -13.20 8.89
CA ALA A 105 -18.63 -14.22 9.32
C ALA A 105 -19.31 -14.90 8.12
N SER A 106 -19.48 -14.15 7.02
CA SER A 106 -20.06 -14.66 5.76
C SER A 106 -19.14 -15.59 4.97
N GLY A 107 -17.84 -15.69 5.31
CA GLY A 107 -16.82 -16.41 4.53
C GLY A 107 -16.45 -15.75 3.19
N LYS A 108 -16.96 -14.54 2.89
CA LYS A 108 -16.57 -13.78 1.70
C LYS A 108 -15.21 -13.13 1.90
N LYS A 109 -14.50 -12.88 0.80
CA LYS A 109 -13.20 -12.19 0.85
C LYS A 109 -13.26 -10.79 1.48
N PHE A 110 -14.38 -10.08 1.32
CA PHE A 110 -14.61 -8.75 1.88
C PHE A 110 -15.93 -8.73 2.65
N ALA A 111 -15.93 -8.09 3.80
CA ALA A 111 -17.13 -7.93 4.62
C ALA A 111 -18.24 -7.19 3.84
N SER A 112 -19.48 -7.67 3.98
CA SER A 112 -20.65 -7.04 3.36
C SER A 112 -21.10 -5.77 4.09
N ASP A 113 -20.88 -5.73 5.40
CA ASP A 113 -21.24 -4.60 6.28
C ASP A 113 -20.39 -4.62 7.57
N SER A 114 -20.67 -3.73 8.50
CA SER A 114 -19.95 -3.60 9.76
C SER A 114 -20.19 -4.73 10.77
N GLN A 115 -21.20 -5.57 10.56
CA GLN A 115 -21.51 -6.71 11.42
C GLN A 115 -20.99 -8.05 10.85
N ASP A 116 -20.52 -8.06 9.61
CA ASP A 116 -19.98 -9.24 8.95
C ASP A 116 -18.54 -9.52 9.41
N TRP A 117 -18.42 -9.93 10.68
CA TRP A 117 -17.16 -10.33 11.27
C TRP A 117 -17.35 -11.37 12.37
N LYS A 118 -16.32 -12.15 12.63
CA LYS A 118 -16.15 -13.04 13.78
C LYS A 118 -14.67 -13.07 14.16
N TRP A 119 -14.34 -13.54 15.36
CA TRP A 119 -12.95 -13.77 15.71
C TRP A 119 -12.31 -14.76 14.74
N TRP A 120 -11.09 -14.50 14.33
CA TRP A 120 -10.31 -15.40 13.47
C TRP A 120 -10.24 -16.80 14.06
N HIS A 121 -10.05 -16.92 15.38
CA HIS A 121 -10.16 -18.16 16.15
C HIS A 121 -10.77 -17.86 17.52
N PRO A 122 -11.51 -18.82 18.14
CA PRO A 122 -12.11 -18.63 19.48
C PRO A 122 -11.12 -18.28 20.59
N SER A 123 -9.83 -18.65 20.45
CA SER A 123 -8.79 -18.33 21.44
C SER A 123 -8.32 -16.87 21.40
N VAL A 124 -8.59 -16.11 20.33
CA VAL A 124 -8.07 -14.74 20.17
C VAL A 124 -8.41 -13.85 21.38
N PRO A 125 -9.65 -13.72 21.84
CA PRO A 125 -9.96 -12.84 22.98
C PRO A 125 -9.24 -13.24 24.27
N ALA A 126 -9.17 -14.55 24.55
CA ALA A 126 -8.52 -15.06 25.76
C ALA A 126 -7.00 -14.81 25.71
N THR A 127 -6.38 -15.00 24.54
CA THR A 127 -4.95 -14.74 24.35
C THR A 127 -4.62 -13.26 24.51
N LEU A 128 -5.43 -12.36 23.92
CA LEU A 128 -5.23 -10.91 24.08
C LEU A 128 -5.38 -10.49 25.55
N ARG A 129 -6.36 -11.04 26.28
CA ARG A 129 -6.52 -10.80 27.72
C ARG A 129 -5.29 -11.21 28.51
N LYS A 130 -4.76 -12.40 28.24
CA LYS A 130 -3.56 -12.91 28.89
C LYS A 130 -2.36 -11.99 28.62
N LEU A 131 -2.11 -11.64 27.37
CA LEU A 131 -1.02 -10.72 27.00
C LEU A 131 -1.11 -9.40 27.76
N TYR A 132 -2.31 -8.83 27.88
CA TYR A 132 -2.51 -7.55 28.52
C TYR A 132 -2.40 -7.65 30.06
N LEU A 133 -3.14 -8.58 30.68
CA LEU A 133 -3.30 -8.68 32.14
C LEU A 133 -2.14 -9.39 32.84
N GLU A 134 -1.63 -10.47 32.23
CA GLU A 134 -0.64 -11.35 32.85
C GLU A 134 0.76 -11.06 32.31
N ASP A 135 0.90 -10.98 30.99
CA ASP A 135 2.21 -10.88 30.35
C ASP A 135 2.70 -9.42 30.21
N GLY A 136 1.87 -8.40 30.53
CA GLY A 136 2.23 -6.97 30.59
C GLY A 136 2.48 -6.33 29.22
N TYR A 137 1.85 -6.80 28.14
CA TYR A 137 1.93 -6.16 26.83
C TYR A 137 0.97 -4.99 26.68
N LYS A 138 1.39 -3.96 25.95
CA LYS A 138 0.49 -2.98 25.32
C LYS A 138 -0.07 -3.59 24.04
N LEU A 139 -1.40 -3.60 23.89
CA LEU A 139 -2.08 -4.16 22.72
C LEU A 139 -2.30 -3.08 21.66
N VAL A 140 -1.96 -3.38 20.43
CA VAL A 140 -2.11 -2.47 19.31
C VAL A 140 -2.52 -3.21 18.03
N VAL A 141 -3.39 -2.59 17.23
CA VAL A 141 -3.71 -3.04 15.87
C VAL A 141 -3.04 -2.09 14.87
N ILE A 142 -2.29 -2.67 13.92
CA ILE A 142 -1.59 -1.94 12.85
C ILE A 142 -2.04 -2.53 11.52
N SER A 143 -2.91 -1.83 10.78
CA SER A 143 -3.61 -2.40 9.64
C SER A 143 -3.56 -1.57 8.37
N ASN A 144 -3.46 -2.25 7.22
CA ASN A 144 -3.53 -1.65 5.89
C ASN A 144 -4.98 -1.65 5.38
N GLN A 145 -5.67 -0.52 5.44
CA GLN A 145 -7.08 -0.37 5.08
C GLN A 145 -7.28 0.35 3.74
N GLY A 146 -6.68 -0.16 2.66
CA GLY A 146 -6.74 0.46 1.33
C GLY A 146 -8.13 0.53 0.68
N GLY A 147 -9.15 -0.09 1.28
CA GLY A 147 -10.56 0.03 0.86
C GLY A 147 -11.28 1.23 1.47
N VAL A 148 -10.68 1.86 2.49
CA VAL A 148 -11.16 3.05 3.18
C VAL A 148 -10.32 4.24 2.69
N SER A 149 -10.92 5.37 2.41
CA SER A 149 -10.21 6.62 2.10
C SER A 149 -10.69 7.72 3.02
N LEU A 150 -9.79 8.55 3.51
CA LEU A 150 -10.12 9.76 4.28
C LEU A 150 -10.22 11.00 3.39
N LYS A 151 -9.75 10.90 2.14
CA LYS A 151 -9.87 11.99 1.15
C LYS A 151 -11.31 12.13 0.70
N PRO A 152 -11.89 13.34 0.70
CA PRO A 152 -13.24 13.56 0.21
C PRO A 152 -13.38 13.10 -1.25
N ASP A 153 -14.30 12.18 -1.52
CA ASP A 153 -14.67 11.81 -2.89
C ASP A 153 -15.79 12.73 -3.38
N THR A 154 -15.45 13.69 -4.23
CA THR A 154 -16.41 14.64 -4.81
C THR A 154 -17.42 13.97 -5.75
N LYS A 155 -17.09 12.78 -6.29
CA LYS A 155 -17.96 12.04 -7.21
C LYS A 155 -18.93 11.11 -6.50
N ALA A 156 -18.56 10.59 -5.32
CA ALA A 156 -19.38 9.65 -4.55
C ALA A 156 -19.29 9.91 -3.03
N PRO A 157 -19.66 11.10 -2.53
CA PRO A 157 -19.42 11.48 -1.14
C PRO A 157 -20.16 10.59 -0.13
N LYS A 158 -21.39 10.15 -0.45
CA LYS A 158 -22.17 9.25 0.43
C LYS A 158 -21.52 7.87 0.58
N ALA A 159 -21.02 7.28 -0.50
CA ALA A 159 -20.34 5.98 -0.47
C ALA A 159 -19.02 6.06 0.30
N HIS A 160 -18.29 7.14 0.15
CA HIS A 160 -17.05 7.43 0.88
C HIS A 160 -17.31 7.49 2.40
N THR A 161 -18.21 8.35 2.84
CA THR A 161 -18.59 8.50 4.26
C THR A 161 -19.09 7.18 4.85
N SER A 162 -19.86 6.40 4.07
CA SER A 162 -20.35 5.09 4.47
C SER A 162 -19.24 4.08 4.75
N LYS A 163 -18.17 4.03 3.93
CA LYS A 163 -17.04 3.10 4.15
C LYS A 163 -16.26 3.41 5.42
N VAL A 164 -15.95 4.68 5.67
CA VAL A 164 -15.27 5.12 6.89
C VAL A 164 -16.14 4.81 8.12
N ALA A 165 -17.43 5.13 8.07
CA ALA A 165 -18.36 4.84 9.15
C ALA A 165 -18.51 3.33 9.40
N SER A 166 -18.61 2.53 8.34
CA SER A 166 -18.69 1.07 8.45
C SER A 166 -17.42 0.47 9.09
N PHE A 167 -16.24 0.97 8.70
CA PHE A 167 -14.98 0.53 9.31
C PHE A 167 -14.92 0.90 10.80
N LYS A 168 -15.22 2.17 11.15
CA LYS A 168 -15.26 2.62 12.55
C LYS A 168 -16.24 1.78 13.38
N ALA A 169 -17.44 1.50 12.85
CA ALA A 169 -18.44 0.68 13.52
C ALA A 169 -17.97 -0.78 13.73
N LYS A 170 -17.29 -1.37 12.74
CA LYS A 170 -16.70 -2.73 12.86
C LYS A 170 -15.65 -2.76 13.97
N VAL A 171 -14.70 -1.83 13.97
CA VAL A 171 -13.66 -1.74 15.01
C VAL A 171 -14.30 -1.54 16.39
N SER A 172 -15.29 -0.65 16.50
CA SER A 172 -16.02 -0.41 17.78
C SER A 172 -16.69 -1.69 18.27
N ALA A 173 -17.32 -2.48 17.40
CA ALA A 173 -17.94 -3.75 17.79
C ALA A 173 -16.92 -4.76 18.33
N VAL A 174 -15.77 -4.91 17.63
CA VAL A 174 -14.68 -5.81 18.03
C VAL A 174 -14.08 -5.38 19.38
N PHE A 175 -13.74 -4.12 19.53
CA PHE A 175 -13.08 -3.60 20.74
C PHE A 175 -14.05 -3.59 21.94
N ASN A 176 -15.33 -3.28 21.74
CA ASN A 176 -16.33 -3.41 22.80
C ASN A 176 -16.49 -4.86 23.29
N GLN A 177 -16.41 -5.85 22.39
CA GLN A 177 -16.47 -7.25 22.79
C GLN A 177 -15.20 -7.70 23.51
N LEU A 178 -14.03 -7.17 23.15
CA LEU A 178 -12.77 -7.45 23.82
C LEU A 178 -12.72 -6.78 25.22
N ASP A 179 -13.17 -5.53 25.31
CA ASP A 179 -13.19 -4.65 26.50
C ASP A 179 -11.85 -4.60 27.25
N LEU A 180 -10.79 -4.30 26.49
CA LEU A 180 -9.41 -4.05 26.98
C LEU A 180 -8.90 -2.76 26.34
N PRO A 181 -8.00 -2.01 27.01
CA PRO A 181 -7.31 -0.91 26.38
C PRO A 181 -6.53 -1.39 25.15
N ILE A 182 -6.91 -0.88 24.00
CA ILE A 182 -6.33 -1.23 22.70
C ILE A 182 -6.46 -0.08 21.72
N SER A 183 -5.46 0.12 20.89
CA SER A 183 -5.48 1.13 19.84
C SER A 183 -5.40 0.50 18.47
N ILE A 184 -5.96 1.21 17.47
CA ILE A 184 -5.81 0.85 16.07
C ILE A 184 -5.18 2.00 15.29
N TYR A 185 -4.20 1.67 14.46
CA TYR A 185 -3.59 2.53 13.45
C TYR A 185 -3.90 1.94 12.09
N ALA A 186 -4.69 2.62 11.28
CA ALA A 186 -5.19 2.12 10.01
C ALA A 186 -4.75 3.03 8.85
N ALA A 187 -3.79 2.54 8.04
CA ALA A 187 -3.31 3.24 6.85
C ALA A 187 -4.30 3.11 5.70
N THR A 188 -4.81 4.23 5.18
CA THR A 188 -5.82 4.27 4.13
C THR A 188 -5.24 4.54 2.74
N GLU A 189 -3.99 4.97 2.66
CA GLU A 189 -3.28 5.29 1.40
C GLU A 189 -1.94 4.57 1.29
N LYS A 190 -1.28 4.72 0.13
CA LYS A 190 0.02 4.09 -0.15
C LYS A 190 1.20 5.04 0.16
N ASP A 191 1.23 5.59 1.35
CA ASP A 191 2.25 6.53 1.83
C ASP A 191 3.13 5.92 2.94
N LEU A 192 3.76 6.75 3.76
CA LEU A 192 4.67 6.35 4.84
C LEU A 192 4.00 5.47 5.92
N TYR A 193 2.67 5.55 6.06
CA TYR A 193 1.94 4.78 7.06
C TYR A 193 1.70 3.32 6.65
N ARG A 194 1.59 3.05 5.33
CA ARG A 194 1.22 1.72 4.86
C ARG A 194 2.33 0.68 5.10
N LYS A 195 2.05 -0.43 5.79
CA LYS A 195 2.95 -1.59 5.90
C LYS A 195 3.44 -2.03 4.52
N PRO A 196 4.73 -2.31 4.33
CA PRO A 196 5.76 -2.59 5.34
C PRO A 196 6.47 -1.36 5.94
N ARG A 197 6.10 -0.14 5.61
CA ARG A 197 6.72 1.09 6.15
C ARG A 197 6.33 1.30 7.60
N THR A 198 7.23 1.91 8.37
CA THR A 198 7.12 1.96 9.84
C THR A 198 6.37 3.17 10.39
N GLY A 199 5.75 4.01 9.54
CA GLY A 199 5.10 5.24 10.00
C GLY A 199 4.04 5.04 11.08
N MET A 200 3.21 3.98 10.98
CA MET A 200 2.23 3.66 12.03
C MET A 200 2.88 3.27 13.37
N TRP A 201 4.05 2.64 13.33
CA TRP A 201 4.82 2.32 14.52
C TRP A 201 5.41 3.57 15.17
N THR A 202 5.92 4.49 14.38
CA THR A 202 6.41 5.78 14.89
C THR A 202 5.29 6.56 15.59
N GLU A 203 4.12 6.68 14.95
CA GLU A 203 2.94 7.31 15.55
C GLU A 203 2.50 6.67 16.87
N LEU A 204 2.60 5.32 16.95
CA LEU A 204 2.33 4.60 18.19
C LEU A 204 3.31 4.99 19.30
N LEU A 205 4.61 5.04 19.00
CA LEU A 205 5.63 5.38 19.99
C LEU A 205 5.44 6.81 20.50
N ASP A 206 5.17 7.74 19.60
CA ASP A 206 4.92 9.16 19.92
C ASP A 206 3.64 9.33 20.77
N ASP A 207 2.59 8.61 20.44
CA ASP A 207 1.29 8.67 21.13
C ASP A 207 1.34 8.23 22.60
N TYR A 208 2.25 7.33 22.91
CA TYR A 208 2.38 6.74 24.24
C TYR A 208 3.66 7.13 24.95
N ASP A 209 4.50 7.95 24.31
CA ASP A 209 5.83 8.36 24.82
C ASP A 209 6.62 7.16 25.35
N ILE A 210 6.72 6.08 24.55
CA ILE A 210 7.37 4.83 24.96
C ILE A 210 8.61 4.52 24.12
N GLN A 211 9.60 3.94 24.78
CA GLN A 211 10.77 3.32 24.15
C GLN A 211 10.73 1.81 24.43
N PRO A 212 10.07 1.04 23.57
CA PRO A 212 9.83 -0.37 23.84
C PRO A 212 11.11 -1.21 23.71
N ASP A 213 11.18 -2.26 24.50
CA ASP A 213 12.16 -3.32 24.30
C ASP A 213 11.77 -4.14 23.07
N LEU A 214 12.46 -3.87 21.94
CA LEU A 214 12.14 -4.47 20.65
C LEU A 214 12.29 -6.01 20.66
N GLU A 215 13.21 -6.58 21.46
CA GLU A 215 13.40 -8.02 21.55
C GLU A 215 12.17 -8.74 22.17
N GLN A 216 11.45 -8.02 23.02
CA GLN A 216 10.22 -8.49 23.64
C GLN A 216 8.96 -8.13 22.87
N CYS A 217 9.05 -7.26 21.84
CA CYS A 217 7.91 -6.88 21.01
C CYS A 217 7.61 -7.95 19.96
N ILE A 218 6.34 -8.08 19.62
CA ILE A 218 5.86 -9.02 18.60
C ILE A 218 4.92 -8.34 17.62
N PHE A 219 4.94 -8.81 16.38
CA PHE A 219 3.93 -8.52 15.38
C PHE A 219 3.30 -9.80 14.87
N VAL A 220 1.97 -9.89 14.90
CA VAL A 220 1.21 -11.02 14.38
C VAL A 220 0.41 -10.56 13.17
N GLY A 221 0.55 -11.26 12.02
CA GLY A 221 -0.16 -10.89 10.80
C GLY A 221 -0.19 -12.00 9.76
N ASP A 222 -1.20 -11.98 8.87
CA ASP A 222 -1.42 -13.01 7.86
C ASP A 222 -0.57 -12.82 6.59
N ALA A 223 -0.10 -11.59 6.32
CA ALA A 223 0.74 -11.28 5.16
C ALA A 223 2.22 -11.63 5.41
N GLY A 224 2.51 -12.92 5.58
CA GLY A 224 3.82 -13.47 5.92
C GLY A 224 4.65 -13.95 4.74
N GLY A 225 4.14 -13.89 3.49
CA GLY A 225 4.82 -14.35 2.27
C GLY A 225 4.89 -15.88 2.15
N ARG A 226 4.05 -16.63 2.86
CA ARG A 226 4.07 -18.09 2.92
C ARG A 226 3.68 -18.73 1.59
N HIS A 227 4.31 -19.84 1.29
CA HIS A 227 3.96 -20.66 0.14
C HIS A 227 2.63 -21.41 0.36
N ALA A 228 2.00 -21.83 -0.75
CA ALA A 228 0.90 -22.78 -0.67
C ALA A 228 1.43 -24.11 -0.09
N ASP A 229 0.73 -24.67 0.90
CA ASP A 229 1.10 -25.92 1.53
C ASP A 229 -0.11 -26.59 2.20
N GLY A 230 -0.21 -27.92 2.11
CA GLY A 230 -1.23 -28.71 2.80
C GLY A 230 -2.68 -28.24 2.52
N GLY A 231 -3.01 -27.76 1.32
CA GLY A 231 -4.32 -27.20 0.98
C GLY A 231 -4.54 -25.74 1.44
N LYS A 232 -3.61 -25.15 2.18
CA LYS A 232 -3.62 -23.73 2.53
C LYS A 232 -3.05 -22.93 1.35
N PRO A 233 -3.69 -21.82 0.91
CA PRO A 233 -3.20 -21.00 -0.20
C PRO A 233 -1.91 -20.27 0.20
N LYS A 234 -1.17 -19.79 -0.83
CA LYS A 234 -0.08 -18.84 -0.61
C LYS A 234 -0.62 -17.49 -0.12
N ASP A 235 0.18 -16.80 0.67
CA ASP A 235 -0.15 -15.44 1.09
C ASP A 235 -0.10 -14.49 -0.12
N PHE A 236 -0.95 -13.46 -0.08
CA PHE A 236 -1.01 -12.47 -1.17
C PHE A 236 0.14 -11.45 -1.11
N SER A 237 0.78 -11.30 0.05
CA SER A 237 1.92 -10.40 0.24
C SER A 237 2.80 -10.83 1.42
N CYS A 238 3.93 -10.13 1.61
CA CYS A 238 4.85 -10.29 2.74
C CYS A 238 4.91 -9.02 3.61
N SER A 239 3.89 -8.15 3.52
CA SER A 239 3.94 -6.80 4.11
C SER A 239 4.04 -6.80 5.63
N ASP A 240 3.47 -7.78 6.31
CA ASP A 240 3.47 -7.86 7.77
C ASP A 240 4.82 -8.33 8.30
N ARG A 241 5.37 -9.39 7.70
CA ARG A 241 6.72 -9.87 8.02
C ARG A 241 7.78 -8.81 7.73
N ASN A 242 7.67 -8.14 6.59
CA ASN A 242 8.58 -7.06 6.21
C ASN A 242 8.44 -5.85 7.14
N PHE A 243 7.23 -5.53 7.60
CA PHE A 243 7.00 -4.49 8.60
C PHE A 243 7.70 -4.82 9.93
N ALA A 244 7.50 -6.04 10.45
CA ALA A 244 8.15 -6.47 11.67
C ALA A 244 9.68 -6.42 11.56
N GLN A 245 10.24 -6.84 10.42
CA GLN A 245 11.68 -6.73 10.15
C GLN A 245 12.15 -5.28 10.11
N ASN A 246 11.42 -4.38 9.45
CA ASN A 246 11.76 -2.95 9.40
C ASN A 246 11.73 -2.28 10.77
N VAL A 247 10.85 -2.71 11.65
CA VAL A 247 10.78 -2.25 13.05
C VAL A 247 11.87 -2.90 13.92
N GLY A 248 12.30 -4.11 13.57
CA GLY A 248 13.27 -4.90 14.36
C GLY A 248 12.61 -5.75 15.45
N ILE A 249 11.35 -6.20 15.23
CA ILE A 249 10.59 -7.00 16.20
C ILE A 249 10.27 -8.39 15.66
N LYS A 250 9.92 -9.32 16.55
CA LYS A 250 9.57 -10.70 16.20
C LYS A 250 8.28 -10.73 15.38
N PHE A 251 8.27 -11.52 14.31
CA PHE A 251 7.09 -11.80 13.50
C PHE A 251 6.57 -13.21 13.73
N GLN A 252 5.24 -13.35 13.78
CA GLN A 252 4.54 -14.65 13.76
C GLN A 252 3.27 -14.53 12.91
N THR A 253 2.88 -15.63 12.27
CA THR A 253 1.57 -15.70 11.62
C THR A 253 0.48 -16.02 12.66
N PRO A 254 -0.82 -15.80 12.36
CA PRO A 254 -1.90 -16.16 13.27
C PRO A 254 -1.87 -17.61 13.70
N GLU A 255 -1.56 -18.52 12.77
CA GLU A 255 -1.46 -19.95 13.06
C GLU A 255 -0.30 -20.28 13.98
N GLU A 256 0.87 -19.67 13.76
CA GLU A 256 2.03 -19.84 14.65
C GLU A 256 1.74 -19.31 16.06
N PHE A 257 1.07 -18.15 16.13
CA PHE A 257 0.86 -17.46 17.41
C PHE A 257 -0.31 -18.04 18.22
N PHE A 258 -1.49 -18.17 17.62
CA PHE A 258 -2.70 -18.59 18.33
C PHE A 258 -2.87 -20.11 18.41
N LEU A 259 -2.35 -20.86 17.42
CA LEU A 259 -2.53 -22.30 17.32
C LEU A 259 -1.25 -23.10 17.59
N GLN A 260 -0.11 -22.43 17.78
CA GLN A 260 1.20 -23.06 17.97
C GLN A 260 1.60 -23.98 16.80
N GLU A 261 1.12 -23.67 15.58
CA GLU A 261 1.52 -24.43 14.40
C GLU A 261 2.99 -24.14 14.04
N PRO A 262 3.70 -25.10 13.42
CA PRO A 262 5.06 -24.87 12.95
C PRO A 262 5.07 -23.85 11.80
N PRO A 263 6.17 -23.07 11.68
CA PRO A 263 6.30 -22.05 10.62
C PRO A 263 6.34 -22.71 9.24
N ARG A 264 5.61 -22.11 8.29
CA ARG A 264 5.63 -22.49 6.87
C ARG A 264 6.75 -21.77 6.13
N PRO A 265 7.34 -22.40 5.09
CA PRO A 265 8.28 -21.74 4.19
C PRO A 265 7.67 -20.48 3.57
N PHE A 266 8.48 -19.43 3.42
CA PHE A 266 8.07 -18.16 2.81
C PHE A 266 9.12 -17.63 1.84
N THR A 267 8.70 -16.74 0.95
CA THR A 267 9.61 -16.00 0.04
C THR A 267 9.20 -14.53 0.01
N ARG A 268 10.20 -13.65 -0.05
CA ARG A 268 9.99 -12.24 -0.37
C ARG A 268 10.05 -12.03 -1.87
N THR A 269 9.27 -11.09 -2.35
CA THR A 269 9.29 -10.70 -3.76
C THR A 269 10.56 -9.95 -4.12
N LEU A 270 11.14 -9.25 -3.14
CA LEU A 270 12.37 -8.48 -3.25
C LEU A 270 13.18 -8.63 -1.95
N GLU A 271 14.47 -8.93 -2.11
CA GLU A 271 15.45 -8.82 -1.03
C GLU A 271 16.44 -7.70 -1.44
N PRO A 272 16.38 -6.52 -0.79
CA PRO A 272 17.24 -5.40 -1.18
C PRO A 272 18.74 -5.70 -1.09
N SER A 273 19.16 -6.54 -0.14
CA SER A 273 20.57 -6.94 0.03
C SER A 273 21.20 -7.57 -1.21
N ASP A 274 20.42 -8.22 -2.08
CA ASP A 274 20.89 -8.86 -3.30
C ASP A 274 21.40 -7.85 -4.35
N TYR A 275 21.04 -6.58 -4.17
CA TYR A 275 21.42 -5.49 -5.05
C TYR A 275 22.57 -4.62 -4.51
N LEU A 276 23.20 -5.05 -3.44
CA LEU A 276 24.43 -4.43 -2.98
C LEU A 276 25.61 -4.85 -3.88
N PRO A 277 26.60 -3.99 -4.09
CA PRO A 277 27.83 -4.39 -4.78
C PRO A 277 28.61 -5.41 -3.93
N ASP A 278 29.14 -6.45 -4.55
CA ASP A 278 29.91 -7.50 -3.86
C ASP A 278 31.29 -7.01 -3.38
N SER A 279 31.80 -5.95 -4.00
CA SER A 279 33.04 -5.28 -3.59
C SER A 279 33.06 -3.81 -3.99
N ALA A 280 33.86 -3.01 -3.33
CA ALA A 280 34.10 -1.61 -3.71
C ALA A 280 34.67 -1.45 -5.14
N ALA A 281 35.20 -2.52 -5.74
CA ALA A 281 35.73 -2.54 -7.09
C ALA A 281 34.65 -2.76 -8.17
N GLU A 282 33.48 -3.23 -7.82
CA GLU A 282 32.29 -3.35 -8.72
C GLU A 282 31.51 -2.04 -8.86
N ALA A 283 32.03 -0.95 -8.26
CA ALA A 283 31.54 0.38 -8.56
C ALA A 283 31.50 0.56 -10.08
N THR A 284 30.31 0.85 -10.59
CA THR A 284 29.94 1.06 -12.00
C THR A 284 31.10 1.53 -12.86
N THR A 285 31.42 0.75 -13.91
CA THR A 285 32.44 1.16 -14.91
C THR A 285 32.15 2.59 -15.34
N PRO A 286 33.09 3.54 -15.17
CA PRO A 286 32.84 4.94 -15.49
C PRO A 286 32.41 5.10 -16.94
N PHE A 287 31.38 5.89 -17.18
CA PHE A 287 30.98 6.23 -18.55
C PHE A 287 32.10 7.05 -19.22
N THR A 288 32.55 6.59 -20.35
CA THR A 288 33.63 7.27 -21.11
C THR A 288 33.00 8.03 -22.27
N LYS A 289 33.23 9.33 -22.32
CA LYS A 289 32.89 10.16 -23.49
C LYS A 289 33.80 9.79 -24.66
N LYS A 290 33.21 9.39 -25.79
CA LYS A 290 33.96 8.91 -26.97
C LYS A 290 34.15 9.96 -28.04
N GLN A 291 33.33 11.00 -28.04
CA GLN A 291 33.29 12.07 -29.04
C GLN A 291 33.18 13.43 -28.35
N ASP A 292 33.64 14.47 -29.03
CA ASP A 292 33.51 15.85 -28.51
C ASP A 292 32.03 16.28 -28.38
N LEU A 293 31.22 15.82 -29.34
CA LEU A 293 29.77 16.11 -29.39
C LEU A 293 29.01 14.83 -29.73
N ASP A 294 28.10 14.43 -28.88
CA ASP A 294 27.23 13.27 -29.06
C ASP A 294 25.88 13.41 -28.33
N VAL A 295 24.97 12.48 -28.63
CA VAL A 295 23.70 12.30 -27.94
C VAL A 295 23.75 10.99 -27.18
N VAL A 296 23.35 11.00 -25.90
CA VAL A 296 23.16 9.81 -25.09
C VAL A 296 21.68 9.68 -24.75
N ILE A 297 21.08 8.54 -25.02
CA ILE A 297 19.72 8.25 -24.52
C ILE A 297 19.79 7.23 -23.38
N LEU A 298 19.01 7.48 -22.33
CA LEU A 298 18.84 6.55 -21.23
C LEU A 298 17.54 5.76 -21.47
N CYS A 299 17.64 4.42 -21.54
CA CYS A 299 16.50 3.54 -21.77
C CYS A 299 16.29 2.63 -20.56
N GLY A 300 15.12 2.68 -19.93
CA GLY A 300 14.81 1.83 -18.78
C GLY A 300 13.57 2.26 -18.01
N SER A 301 13.10 1.40 -17.11
CA SER A 301 11.93 1.61 -16.27
C SER A 301 12.03 2.89 -15.40
N PRO A 302 10.92 3.53 -15.01
CA PRO A 302 10.95 4.45 -13.88
C PRO A 302 11.62 3.76 -12.67
N GLY A 303 12.44 4.47 -11.91
CA GLY A 303 13.16 3.90 -10.75
C GLY A 303 14.39 3.03 -11.06
N ALA A 304 14.77 2.87 -12.33
CA ALA A 304 15.93 2.08 -12.74
C ALA A 304 17.31 2.74 -12.50
N GLY A 305 17.38 3.94 -11.92
CA GLY A 305 18.64 4.63 -11.63
C GLY A 305 19.11 5.61 -12.71
N LYS A 306 18.34 5.86 -13.77
CA LYS A 306 18.71 6.75 -14.91
C LYS A 306 19.19 8.14 -14.49
N SER A 307 18.42 8.84 -13.66
CA SER A 307 18.77 10.19 -13.23
C SER A 307 19.99 10.21 -12.32
N THR A 308 20.17 9.18 -11.48
CA THR A 308 21.37 9.01 -10.66
C THR A 308 22.61 8.81 -11.54
N PHE A 309 22.49 7.99 -12.60
CA PHE A 309 23.54 7.81 -13.59
C PHE A 309 23.89 9.13 -14.29
N TYR A 310 22.88 9.94 -14.65
CA TYR A 310 23.13 11.27 -15.19
C TYR A 310 24.01 12.11 -14.25
N TRP A 311 23.58 12.29 -13.01
CA TRP A 311 24.29 13.15 -12.05
C TRP A 311 25.70 12.65 -11.74
N LYS A 312 25.91 11.33 -11.65
CA LYS A 312 27.20 10.78 -11.28
C LYS A 312 28.16 10.63 -12.44
N GLN A 313 27.65 10.36 -13.66
CA GLN A 313 28.49 9.94 -14.79
C GLN A 313 28.48 10.91 -15.98
N LEU A 314 27.35 11.57 -16.27
CA LEU A 314 27.21 12.38 -17.47
C LEU A 314 27.30 13.89 -17.21
N GLU A 315 26.76 14.36 -16.11
CA GLU A 315 26.85 15.77 -15.72
C GLU A 315 28.30 16.25 -15.55
N PRO A 316 29.19 15.50 -14.85
CA PRO A 316 30.60 15.88 -14.75
C PRO A 316 31.33 15.93 -16.10
N LEU A 317 30.82 15.22 -17.12
CA LEU A 317 31.33 15.23 -18.48
C LEU A 317 30.74 16.34 -19.35
N GLY A 318 29.90 17.20 -18.78
CA GLY A 318 29.33 18.37 -19.44
C GLY A 318 28.11 18.09 -20.33
N TYR A 319 27.42 16.96 -20.16
CA TYR A 319 26.19 16.69 -20.91
C TYR A 319 25.03 17.57 -20.45
N ALA A 320 24.38 18.25 -21.38
CA ALA A 320 23.14 18.97 -21.13
C ALA A 320 21.97 17.98 -21.01
N ARG A 321 21.21 18.06 -19.93
CA ARG A 321 20.09 17.13 -19.65
C ARG A 321 18.79 17.60 -20.28
N VAL A 322 18.13 16.71 -20.99
CA VAL A 322 16.77 16.86 -21.47
C VAL A 322 15.87 15.83 -20.83
N ASN A 323 14.95 16.29 -19.97
CA ASN A 323 14.01 15.44 -19.25
C ASN A 323 12.60 16.06 -19.36
N GLN A 324 11.61 15.25 -19.75
CA GLN A 324 10.25 15.69 -20.02
C GLN A 324 9.54 16.19 -18.76
N ASP A 325 9.78 15.57 -17.61
CA ASP A 325 9.13 15.93 -16.33
C ASP A 325 9.68 17.28 -15.84
N ILE A 326 10.99 17.51 -15.93
CA ILE A 326 11.64 18.76 -15.53
C ILE A 326 11.19 19.90 -16.42
N LEU A 327 11.18 19.69 -17.74
CA LEU A 327 10.76 20.70 -18.71
C LEU A 327 9.24 20.95 -18.68
N LYS A 328 8.47 20.11 -17.95
CA LYS A 328 6.99 20.16 -17.85
C LYS A 328 6.32 20.33 -19.21
N THR A 329 6.79 19.58 -20.23
CA THR A 329 6.42 19.80 -21.63
C THR A 329 6.24 18.50 -22.41
N LYS A 330 5.75 18.63 -23.65
CA LYS A 330 5.60 17.53 -24.60
C LYS A 330 6.95 17.18 -25.25
N ARG A 331 7.08 15.95 -25.75
CA ARG A 331 8.30 15.41 -26.40
C ARG A 331 8.85 16.31 -27.50
N ASP A 332 7.99 16.89 -28.35
CA ASP A 332 8.43 17.72 -29.48
C ASP A 332 9.23 18.95 -29.03
N ARG A 333 8.86 19.54 -27.91
CA ARG A 333 9.65 20.62 -27.30
C ARG A 333 10.96 20.12 -26.72
N CYS A 334 11.00 18.90 -26.14
CA CYS A 334 12.25 18.29 -25.71
C CYS A 334 13.22 18.08 -26.88
N ILE A 335 12.71 17.62 -28.04
CA ILE A 335 13.50 17.47 -29.26
C ILE A 335 14.07 18.82 -29.71
N LYS A 336 13.27 19.89 -29.67
CA LYS A 336 13.72 21.24 -30.01
C LYS A 336 14.84 21.72 -29.08
N VAL A 337 14.65 21.59 -27.77
CA VAL A 337 15.64 21.99 -26.76
C VAL A 337 16.94 21.18 -26.92
N ALA A 338 16.86 19.88 -27.17
CA ALA A 338 18.04 19.06 -27.46
C ALA A 338 18.79 19.56 -28.70
N GLY A 339 18.06 19.91 -29.77
CA GLY A 339 18.65 20.47 -30.98
C GLY A 339 19.28 21.85 -30.77
N GLU A 340 18.77 22.68 -29.86
CA GLU A 340 19.37 23.96 -29.47
C GLU A 340 20.71 23.73 -28.78
N TYR A 341 20.77 22.80 -27.78
CA TYR A 341 22.04 22.43 -27.12
C TYR A 341 23.10 21.91 -28.11
N LEU A 342 22.71 21.06 -29.07
CA LEU A 342 23.65 20.52 -30.06
C LEU A 342 24.20 21.67 -30.95
N LYS A 343 23.40 22.68 -31.33
CA LYS A 343 23.87 23.86 -32.06
C LYS A 343 24.83 24.74 -31.25
N GLU A 344 24.68 24.73 -29.93
CA GLU A 344 25.60 25.39 -29.00
C GLU A 344 26.89 24.59 -28.75
N GLY A 345 27.07 23.42 -29.41
CA GLY A 345 28.24 22.55 -29.21
C GLY A 345 28.20 21.79 -27.91
N LYS A 346 27.04 21.55 -27.30
CA LYS A 346 26.88 20.79 -26.06
C LYS A 346 26.37 19.40 -26.35
N SER A 347 27.06 18.37 -25.85
CA SER A 347 26.54 16.99 -25.84
C SER A 347 25.26 16.92 -25.01
N VAL A 348 24.33 16.06 -25.40
CA VAL A 348 22.98 16.00 -24.80
C VAL A 348 22.67 14.62 -24.28
N VAL A 349 22.09 14.55 -23.08
CA VAL A 349 21.50 13.32 -22.56
C VAL A 349 19.97 13.42 -22.48
N ILE A 350 19.29 12.41 -23.01
CA ILE A 350 17.84 12.25 -22.97
C ILE A 350 17.46 11.35 -21.80
N ASP A 351 17.15 11.95 -20.66
CA ASP A 351 16.79 11.26 -19.42
C ASP A 351 15.27 11.06 -19.33
N ASN A 352 14.74 10.15 -20.16
CA ASN A 352 13.38 9.69 -20.16
C ASN A 352 13.36 8.14 -20.15
N THR A 353 12.19 7.52 -20.11
CA THR A 353 12.08 6.05 -20.14
C THR A 353 12.46 5.44 -21.47
N ASN A 354 12.24 6.14 -22.58
CA ASN A 354 12.56 5.76 -23.96
C ASN A 354 12.21 4.30 -24.29
N ALA A 355 10.98 3.88 -23.92
CA ALA A 355 10.56 2.50 -23.81
C ALA A 355 10.53 1.74 -25.13
N ASP A 356 10.20 2.37 -26.24
CA ASP A 356 9.98 1.74 -27.54
C ASP A 356 10.84 2.35 -28.65
N ALA A 357 11.03 1.59 -29.73
CA ALA A 357 11.87 1.96 -30.85
C ALA A 357 11.35 3.22 -31.60
N GLU A 358 10.03 3.46 -31.64
CA GLU A 358 9.44 4.66 -32.27
C GLU A 358 9.88 5.92 -31.52
N VAL A 359 9.83 5.86 -30.19
CA VAL A 359 10.29 6.97 -29.35
C VAL A 359 11.77 7.23 -29.52
N ARG A 360 12.57 6.16 -29.52
CA ARG A 360 14.04 6.25 -29.70
C ARG A 360 14.43 6.73 -31.09
N GLY A 361 13.68 6.30 -32.14
CA GLY A 361 13.90 6.71 -33.52
C GLY A 361 13.88 8.23 -33.72
N LYS A 362 13.01 8.96 -32.99
CA LYS A 362 12.97 10.44 -33.07
C LYS A 362 14.26 11.10 -32.59
N TRP A 363 14.95 10.47 -31.62
CA TRP A 363 16.25 10.95 -31.12
C TRP A 363 17.37 10.59 -32.08
N VAL A 364 17.30 9.41 -32.73
CA VAL A 364 18.21 9.02 -33.80
C VAL A 364 18.11 9.97 -34.98
N GLU A 365 16.90 10.32 -35.40
CA GLU A 365 16.66 11.34 -36.45
C GLU A 365 17.24 12.71 -36.09
N LEU A 366 17.08 13.13 -34.81
CA LEU A 366 17.68 14.39 -34.34
C LEU A 366 19.20 14.35 -34.44
N ALA A 367 19.84 13.27 -33.97
CA ALA A 367 21.29 13.10 -34.00
C ALA A 367 21.81 13.10 -35.44
N ALA A 368 21.14 12.37 -36.34
CA ALA A 368 21.46 12.36 -37.77
C ALA A 368 21.35 13.75 -38.42
N LYS A 369 20.30 14.51 -38.10
CA LYS A 369 20.10 15.88 -38.58
C LYS A 369 21.25 16.83 -38.18
N HIS A 370 21.84 16.62 -37.03
CA HIS A 370 22.98 17.39 -36.53
C HIS A 370 24.35 16.77 -36.86
N SER A 371 24.36 15.62 -37.57
CA SER A 371 25.59 14.88 -37.94
C SER A 371 26.40 14.50 -36.72
N VAL A 372 25.75 14.15 -35.61
CA VAL A 372 26.39 13.69 -34.35
C VAL A 372 26.05 12.24 -34.07
N PRO A 373 26.96 11.45 -33.47
CA PRO A 373 26.66 10.09 -33.06
C PRO A 373 25.65 10.06 -31.91
N ILE A 374 24.88 8.96 -31.85
CA ILE A 374 23.96 8.69 -30.74
C ILE A 374 24.31 7.35 -30.09
N ARG A 375 24.30 7.33 -28.77
CA ARG A 375 24.60 6.18 -27.94
C ARG A 375 23.43 5.87 -27.03
N CYS A 376 23.27 4.61 -26.62
CA CYS A 376 22.21 4.20 -25.72
C CYS A 376 22.83 3.63 -24.42
N VAL A 377 22.35 4.11 -23.27
CA VAL A 377 22.59 3.46 -21.97
C VAL A 377 21.29 2.75 -21.59
N TRP A 378 21.38 1.43 -21.54
CA TRP A 378 20.23 0.56 -21.30
C TRP A 378 20.26 0.00 -19.87
N PHE A 379 19.23 0.35 -19.08
CA PHE A 379 19.07 -0.08 -17.69
C PHE A 379 18.19 -1.31 -17.62
N THR A 380 18.72 -2.41 -17.10
CA THR A 380 18.10 -3.74 -17.03
C THR A 380 17.46 -4.05 -15.68
N ALA A 381 17.47 -3.11 -14.74
CA ALA A 381 16.90 -3.26 -13.40
C ALA A 381 15.52 -3.94 -13.41
N ALA A 382 15.37 -4.98 -12.59
CA ALA A 382 14.12 -5.72 -12.46
C ALA A 382 12.96 -4.83 -11.99
N PRO A 383 11.70 -5.11 -12.37
CA PRO A 383 10.55 -4.29 -12.01
C PRO A 383 10.40 -4.05 -10.51
N GLN A 384 10.66 -5.07 -9.70
CA GLN A 384 10.51 -5.03 -8.24
C GLN A 384 11.48 -4.03 -7.61
N ILE A 385 12.75 -4.01 -8.05
CA ILE A 385 13.73 -3.04 -7.55
C ILE A 385 13.41 -1.63 -8.05
N CYS A 386 12.86 -1.50 -9.25
CA CYS A 386 12.41 -0.20 -9.77
C CYS A 386 11.26 0.38 -8.95
N GLU A 387 10.28 -0.44 -8.56
CA GLU A 387 9.18 -0.03 -7.68
C GLU A 387 9.69 0.33 -6.28
N HIS A 388 10.61 -0.46 -5.73
CA HIS A 388 11.27 -0.19 -4.46
C HIS A 388 12.00 1.18 -4.49
N ASN A 389 12.88 1.40 -5.47
CA ASN A 389 13.61 2.66 -5.63
C ASN A 389 12.68 3.87 -5.75
N ASN A 390 11.56 3.71 -6.46
CA ASN A 390 10.57 4.77 -6.60
C ASN A 390 9.97 5.16 -5.25
N VAL A 391 9.64 4.19 -4.39
CA VAL A 391 9.08 4.45 -3.06
C VAL A 391 10.13 5.02 -2.11
N VAL A 392 11.33 4.42 -2.07
CA VAL A 392 12.45 4.92 -1.26
C VAL A 392 12.69 6.38 -1.55
N ARG A 393 12.90 6.71 -2.83
CA ARG A 393 13.13 8.09 -3.26
C ARG A 393 12.02 9.04 -2.83
N ALA A 394 10.76 8.68 -3.11
CA ALA A 394 9.63 9.56 -2.87
C ALA A 394 9.35 9.84 -1.38
N LEU A 395 9.76 8.94 -0.49
CA LEU A 395 9.50 9.07 0.96
C LEU A 395 10.74 9.47 1.77
N ASN A 396 11.88 9.74 1.12
CA ASN A 396 13.11 10.12 1.80
C ASN A 396 13.73 11.36 1.12
N ASN A 397 13.56 12.51 1.74
CA ASN A 397 13.97 13.80 1.17
C ASN A 397 15.47 13.84 0.80
N ALA A 398 16.35 13.22 1.61
CA ALA A 398 17.78 13.15 1.32
C ALA A 398 18.10 12.41 0.00
N MET A 399 17.23 11.49 -0.41
CA MET A 399 17.37 10.71 -1.65
C MET A 399 16.45 11.21 -2.79
N ASN A 400 15.81 12.37 -2.61
CA ASN A 400 14.82 12.93 -3.54
C ASN A 400 15.10 14.38 -3.94
N PRO A 401 16.25 14.68 -4.57
CA PRO A 401 16.63 16.05 -4.90
C PRO A 401 15.68 16.74 -5.89
N GLU A 402 14.80 16.01 -6.56
CA GLU A 402 13.81 16.52 -7.52
C GLU A 402 12.38 16.54 -6.96
N GLU A 403 12.19 16.30 -5.66
CA GLU A 403 10.89 16.33 -4.97
C GLU A 403 9.79 15.48 -5.67
N ARG A 404 10.20 14.33 -6.20
CA ARG A 404 9.28 13.42 -6.92
C ARG A 404 8.39 12.66 -5.95
N THR A 405 7.12 12.53 -6.31
CA THR A 405 6.13 11.74 -5.57
C THR A 405 6.16 10.26 -5.97
N ILE A 406 5.51 9.40 -5.18
CA ILE A 406 5.35 7.99 -5.54
C ILE A 406 4.59 7.87 -6.85
N LEU A 407 5.21 7.23 -7.84
CA LEU A 407 4.54 6.93 -9.10
C LEU A 407 3.51 5.82 -8.91
N PRO A 408 2.33 5.96 -9.52
CA PRO A 408 1.31 4.92 -9.47
C PRO A 408 1.77 3.68 -10.26
N THR A 409 1.30 2.50 -9.86
CA THR A 409 1.62 1.21 -10.50
C THR A 409 1.34 1.20 -12.01
N ILE A 410 0.37 2.02 -12.47
CA ILE A 410 0.07 2.15 -13.89
C ILE A 410 1.27 2.69 -14.70
N ALA A 411 2.14 3.51 -14.13
CA ALA A 411 3.32 4.03 -14.81
C ALA A 411 4.29 2.88 -15.17
N PHE A 412 4.51 1.94 -14.25
CA PHE A 412 5.35 0.75 -14.47
C PHE A 412 4.71 -0.20 -15.48
N ARG A 413 3.42 -0.46 -15.37
CA ARG A 413 2.68 -1.29 -16.33
C ARG A 413 2.70 -0.70 -17.74
N THR A 414 2.52 0.62 -17.88
CA THR A 414 2.58 1.33 -19.16
C THR A 414 3.99 1.23 -19.76
N PHE A 415 5.03 1.36 -18.94
CA PHE A 415 6.39 1.13 -19.41
C PHE A 415 6.54 -0.31 -19.90
N SER A 416 6.22 -1.32 -19.10
CA SER A 416 6.39 -2.74 -19.42
C SER A 416 5.63 -3.15 -20.68
N SER A 417 4.40 -2.63 -20.89
CA SER A 417 3.59 -2.96 -22.08
C SER A 417 4.16 -2.39 -23.38
N ARG A 418 4.91 -1.29 -23.31
CA ARG A 418 5.50 -0.61 -24.48
C ARG A 418 6.97 -0.98 -24.69
N TYR A 419 7.62 -1.49 -23.66
CA TYR A 419 9.05 -1.72 -23.67
C TYR A 419 9.48 -2.66 -24.79
N LYS A 420 10.49 -2.22 -25.54
CA LYS A 420 11.26 -2.99 -26.52
C LYS A 420 12.74 -2.77 -26.24
N GLN A 421 13.47 -3.85 -26.08
CA GLN A 421 14.93 -3.80 -25.89
C GLN A 421 15.57 -3.00 -27.00
N PRO A 422 16.47 -2.03 -26.70
CA PRO A 422 17.18 -1.27 -27.70
C PRO A 422 18.13 -2.16 -28.52
N LYS A 423 18.30 -1.85 -29.81
CA LYS A 423 19.16 -2.61 -30.73
C LYS A 423 20.05 -1.67 -31.52
N LEU A 424 21.28 -2.11 -31.86
CA LEU A 424 22.19 -1.34 -32.71
C LEU A 424 21.59 -1.00 -34.07
N SER A 425 20.71 -1.87 -34.59
CA SER A 425 20.02 -1.66 -35.85
C SER A 425 19.03 -0.45 -35.84
N GLU A 426 18.77 0.14 -34.68
CA GLU A 426 17.99 1.37 -34.57
C GLU A 426 18.82 2.63 -34.93
N GLY A 427 20.14 2.51 -35.11
CA GLY A 427 21.06 3.58 -35.48
C GLY A 427 21.98 4.04 -34.35
N PHE A 428 22.07 3.30 -33.25
CA PHE A 428 23.00 3.58 -32.15
C PHE A 428 24.46 3.21 -32.53
N GLN A 429 25.41 4.06 -32.17
CA GLN A 429 26.83 3.79 -32.28
C GLN A 429 27.25 2.64 -31.35
N ASP A 430 26.73 2.66 -30.11
CA ASP A 430 26.88 1.60 -29.12
C ASP A 430 25.72 1.58 -28.15
N ILE A 431 25.60 0.44 -27.45
CA ILE A 431 24.64 0.23 -26.34
C ILE A 431 25.45 -0.24 -25.14
N THR A 432 25.41 0.54 -24.07
CA THR A 432 25.97 0.18 -22.77
C THR A 432 24.89 -0.36 -21.87
N GLU A 433 24.99 -1.61 -21.45
CA GLU A 433 24.06 -2.22 -20.51
C GLU A 433 24.48 -1.91 -19.08
N ILE A 434 23.51 -1.50 -18.24
CA ILE A 434 23.70 -1.20 -16.83
C ILE A 434 22.68 -1.99 -16.02
N ASP A 435 23.16 -2.93 -15.22
CA ASP A 435 22.35 -3.54 -14.19
C ASP A 435 22.34 -2.69 -12.92
N PHE A 436 21.27 -2.80 -12.13
CA PHE A 436 21.14 -2.01 -10.92
C PHE A 436 21.98 -2.60 -9.78
N LYS A 437 22.87 -1.80 -9.24
CA LYS A 437 23.49 -2.00 -7.93
C LYS A 437 23.31 -0.71 -7.13
N PHE A 438 23.08 -0.86 -5.80
CA PHE A 438 22.97 0.30 -4.93
C PHE A 438 24.33 1.02 -4.84
N ASP A 439 24.27 2.33 -5.07
CA ASP A 439 25.44 3.19 -4.99
C ASP A 439 25.07 4.48 -4.23
N GLY A 440 25.36 4.52 -2.94
CA GLY A 440 25.04 5.63 -2.03
C GLY A 440 25.90 5.57 -0.78
N THR A 441 25.72 6.57 0.10
CA THR A 441 26.35 6.64 1.42
C THR A 441 25.85 5.54 2.35
N GLU A 442 26.54 5.29 3.45
CA GLU A 442 26.09 4.32 4.48
C GLU A 442 24.74 4.70 5.10
N ALA A 443 24.49 6.00 5.29
CA ALA A 443 23.20 6.48 5.78
C ALA A 443 22.05 6.19 4.77
N GLU A 444 22.29 6.44 3.48
CA GLU A 444 21.33 6.12 2.42
C GLU A 444 21.13 4.62 2.29
N ARG A 445 22.20 3.83 2.43
CA ARG A 445 22.16 2.37 2.42
C ARG A 445 21.28 1.81 3.52
N ALA A 446 21.41 2.32 4.76
CA ALA A 446 20.60 1.89 5.89
C ALA A 446 19.09 2.16 5.67
N ILE A 447 18.74 3.26 5.00
CA ILE A 447 17.38 3.56 4.59
C ILE A 447 16.93 2.63 3.45
N TRP A 448 17.75 2.50 2.42
CA TRP A 448 17.43 1.78 1.21
C TRP A 448 17.27 0.27 1.43
N LEU A 449 18.01 -0.34 2.36
CA LEU A 449 17.93 -1.75 2.72
C LEU A 449 16.62 -2.15 3.40
N ARG A 450 15.82 -1.22 3.87
CA ARG A 450 14.49 -1.54 4.43
C ARG A 450 13.54 -2.01 3.34
N HIS A 451 12.55 -2.79 3.72
CA HIS A 451 11.47 -3.19 2.79
C HIS A 451 10.47 -2.03 2.64
N TRP A 452 10.35 -1.49 1.45
CA TRP A 452 9.47 -0.34 1.15
C TRP A 452 8.21 -0.73 0.35
N THR A 453 8.21 -1.93 -0.27
CA THR A 453 7.12 -2.45 -1.13
C THR A 453 6.60 -3.80 -0.68
#